data_633da786ffd28aeb59d26e088c663a45
#
_entry.id   633da786ffd28aeb59d26e088c663a45
#
_cell.length_a   1.000
_cell.length_b   1.000
_cell.length_c   1.000
_cell.angle_alpha   90.00
_cell.angle_beta   90.00
_cell.angle_gamma   90.00
#
_symmetry.space_group_name_H-M   'P 1'
#
loop_
_entity.id
_entity.type
_entity.pdbx_description
1 polymer ?
#
loop_
_entity_poly.entity_id
_entity_poly.type
_entity_poly.pdbx_seq_one_letter_code
_entity_poly.pdbx_strand_id
1 'polypeptide(L)'
;LTMYLAEQNPNMMTDAIRKINKPKGLYNKHDYLEYVRFFYVHYVILLMHKGMLGIALKHTMNRYFMLNDIGLKAKWKMMQSDESMLRDIRHLIRKNKPVILAIGPNRYNPFGKKGISLYVDKDGELKSSIRENVHSHYVTVTGVCTIKGREYLVVSSWGKKYYIDYKEYRNYVNNVGDKFTSGILYIQGLL
;
A
#
# COMPACT_ATOMS: atom_id res chain seq x y z
N LEU A 1 1.25 0.08 -7.81
CA LEU A 1 2.69 0.23 -7.59
C LEU A 1 3.48 0.03 -8.89
N THR A 2 3.32 -1.11 -9.61
CA THR A 2 4.04 -1.40 -10.87
C THR A 2 3.82 -0.31 -11.91
N MET A 3 2.59 0.17 -12.08
CA MET A 3 2.24 1.25 -13.00
C MET A 3 2.91 2.58 -12.61
N TYR A 4 2.85 2.93 -11.32
CA TYR A 4 3.55 4.12 -10.80
C TYR A 4 5.06 4.06 -11.08
N LEU A 5 5.69 2.91 -10.83
CA LEU A 5 7.12 2.74 -11.11
C LEU A 5 7.44 2.88 -12.60
N ALA A 6 6.59 2.35 -13.48
CA ALA A 6 6.75 2.46 -14.92
C ALA A 6 6.58 3.91 -15.43
N GLU A 7 5.73 4.71 -14.79
CA GLU A 7 5.61 6.14 -15.07
C GLU A 7 6.87 6.93 -14.66
N GLN A 8 7.55 6.51 -13.60
CA GLN A 8 8.79 7.15 -13.13
C GLN A 8 10.03 6.69 -13.91
N ASN A 9 10.01 5.50 -14.48
CA ASN A 9 11.14 4.94 -15.23
C ASN A 9 10.65 4.14 -16.45
N PRO A 10 10.87 4.67 -17.69
CA PRO A 10 10.47 4.00 -18.93
C PRO A 10 10.98 2.57 -19.08
N ASN A 11 12.13 2.24 -18.49
CA ASN A 11 12.70 0.88 -18.53
C ASN A 11 11.85 -0.15 -17.77
N MET A 12 10.91 0.31 -16.93
CA MET A 12 9.96 -0.53 -16.23
C MET A 12 8.63 -0.69 -16.97
N MET A 13 8.50 -0.08 -18.14
CA MET A 13 7.30 -0.14 -18.96
C MET A 13 7.22 -1.48 -19.69
N THR A 14 6.64 -2.48 -19.05
CA THR A 14 6.38 -3.78 -19.69
C THR A 14 5.27 -3.67 -20.72
N ASP A 15 5.20 -4.61 -21.67
CA ASP A 15 4.16 -4.63 -22.70
C ASP A 15 2.75 -4.71 -22.10
N ALA A 16 2.60 -5.44 -21.00
CA ALA A 16 1.34 -5.50 -20.27
C ALA A 16 0.93 -4.12 -19.70
N ILE A 17 1.89 -3.35 -19.18
CA ILE A 17 1.63 -1.99 -18.69
C ILE A 17 1.37 -1.02 -19.85
N ARG A 18 2.10 -1.14 -20.97
CA ARG A 18 1.88 -0.29 -22.17
C ARG A 18 0.46 -0.40 -22.70
N LYS A 19 -0.11 -1.60 -22.70
CA LYS A 19 -1.48 -1.82 -23.20
C LYS A 19 -2.53 -1.03 -22.40
N ILE A 20 -2.30 -0.83 -21.11
CA ILE A 20 -3.25 -0.14 -20.22
C ILE A 20 -2.88 1.32 -19.96
N ASN A 21 -1.62 1.71 -20.20
CA ASN A 21 -1.15 3.08 -19.95
C ASN A 21 -1.60 4.00 -21.09
N LYS A 22 -2.66 4.75 -20.88
CA LYS A 22 -3.18 5.74 -21.83
C LYS A 22 -2.78 7.16 -21.42
N PRO A 23 -2.63 8.08 -22.39
CA PRO A 23 -2.41 9.49 -22.09
C PRO A 23 -3.44 10.01 -21.08
N LYS A 24 -2.98 10.78 -20.07
CA LYS A 24 -3.77 11.36 -18.97
C LYS A 24 -4.16 10.40 -17.83
N GLY A 25 -3.52 9.24 -17.68
CA GLY A 25 -3.77 8.34 -16.54
C GLY A 25 -5.16 7.72 -16.48
N LEU A 26 -5.92 7.79 -17.57
CA LEU A 26 -7.24 7.16 -17.67
C LEU A 26 -7.07 5.74 -18.18
N TYR A 27 -7.44 4.77 -17.37
CA TYR A 27 -7.42 3.36 -17.76
C TYR A 27 -8.81 2.91 -18.18
N ASN A 28 -8.87 2.17 -19.30
CA ASN A 28 -10.08 1.43 -19.62
C ASN A 28 -10.27 0.31 -18.59
N LYS A 29 -11.49 0.17 -18.06
CA LYS A 29 -11.81 -0.85 -17.06
C LYS A 29 -11.50 -2.27 -17.55
N HIS A 30 -11.75 -2.56 -18.82
CA HIS A 30 -11.47 -3.86 -19.43
C HIS A 30 -9.96 -4.15 -19.44
N ASP A 31 -9.16 -3.25 -20.00
CA ASP A 31 -7.70 -3.39 -20.08
C ASP A 31 -7.06 -3.52 -18.69
N TYR A 32 -7.58 -2.77 -17.71
CA TYR A 32 -7.16 -2.86 -16.32
C TYR A 32 -7.47 -4.24 -15.71
N LEU A 33 -8.66 -4.79 -15.95
CA LEU A 33 -9.04 -6.10 -15.44
C LEU A 33 -8.23 -7.23 -16.10
N GLU A 34 -7.91 -7.11 -17.38
CA GLU A 34 -6.99 -8.05 -18.07
C GLU A 34 -5.60 -8.00 -17.45
N TYR A 35 -5.06 -6.81 -17.20
CA TYR A 35 -3.79 -6.67 -16.52
C TYR A 35 -3.80 -7.28 -15.11
N VAL A 36 -4.85 -7.04 -14.33
CA VAL A 36 -4.99 -7.62 -12.99
C VAL A 36 -5.01 -9.14 -13.06
N ARG A 37 -5.75 -9.73 -14.00
CA ARG A 37 -5.78 -11.19 -14.22
C ARG A 37 -4.42 -11.73 -14.63
N PHE A 38 -3.77 -11.07 -15.61
CA PHE A 38 -2.43 -11.43 -16.04
C PHE A 38 -1.44 -11.39 -14.88
N PHE A 39 -1.42 -10.30 -14.12
CA PHE A 39 -0.54 -10.14 -12.97
C PHE A 39 -0.81 -11.22 -11.91
N TYR A 40 -2.09 -11.48 -11.64
CA TYR A 40 -2.50 -12.50 -10.69
C TYR A 40 -1.98 -13.90 -11.07
N VAL A 41 -2.19 -14.32 -12.29
CA VAL A 41 -1.78 -15.66 -12.76
C VAL A 41 -0.26 -15.84 -12.78
N HIS A 42 0.48 -14.80 -13.21
CA HIS A 42 1.92 -14.95 -13.48
C HIS A 42 2.80 -14.64 -12.26
N TYR A 43 2.37 -13.78 -11.37
CA TYR A 43 3.24 -13.28 -10.30
C TYR A 43 2.72 -13.54 -8.90
N VAL A 44 1.41 -13.62 -8.69
CA VAL A 44 0.86 -13.68 -7.34
C VAL A 44 1.12 -15.03 -6.69
N ILE A 45 1.71 -14.98 -5.51
CA ILE A 45 1.93 -16.15 -4.65
C ILE A 45 0.91 -16.06 -3.52
N LEU A 46 -0.11 -16.90 -3.57
CA LEU A 46 -1.12 -16.99 -2.51
C LEU A 46 -0.70 -18.02 -1.46
N LEU A 47 -0.81 -17.63 -0.21
CA LEU A 47 -0.81 -18.58 0.91
C LEU A 47 -2.26 -18.91 1.24
N MET A 48 -2.69 -20.08 0.78
CA MET A 48 -3.96 -20.77 1.08
C MET A 48 -5.05 -19.94 1.76
N HIS A 49 -6.09 -19.57 1.04
CA HIS A 49 -7.41 -19.06 1.50
C HIS A 49 -7.43 -17.88 2.49
N LYS A 50 -6.29 -17.36 2.92
CA LYS A 50 -6.19 -16.29 3.94
C LYS A 50 -5.80 -14.90 3.38
N GLY A 51 -5.93 -14.71 2.06
CA GLY A 51 -5.48 -13.47 1.43
C GLY A 51 -3.96 -13.40 1.26
N MET A 52 -3.47 -12.25 0.84
CA MET A 52 -2.04 -12.03 0.60
C MET A 52 -1.38 -11.43 1.85
N LEU A 53 -0.44 -12.15 2.46
CA LEU A 53 0.39 -11.62 3.53
C LEU A 53 1.47 -10.68 2.98
N GLY A 54 1.97 -9.75 3.79
CA GLY A 54 3.02 -8.79 3.37
C GLY A 54 4.29 -9.47 2.85
N ILE A 55 4.67 -10.62 3.43
CA ILE A 55 5.79 -11.41 2.93
C ILE A 55 5.50 -12.03 1.56
N ALA A 56 4.28 -12.51 1.32
CA ALA A 56 3.85 -13.02 0.02
C ALA A 56 3.81 -11.90 -1.03
N LEU A 57 3.32 -10.72 -0.65
CA LEU A 57 3.34 -9.53 -1.50
C LEU A 57 4.77 -9.13 -1.88
N LYS A 58 5.72 -9.17 -0.93
CA LYS A 58 7.16 -8.97 -1.21
C LYS A 58 7.68 -9.97 -2.24
N HIS A 59 7.37 -11.25 -2.09
CA HIS A 59 7.81 -12.28 -3.04
C HIS A 59 7.17 -12.11 -4.41
N THR A 60 5.88 -11.80 -4.47
CA THR A 60 5.17 -11.47 -5.71
C THR A 60 5.84 -10.32 -6.47
N MET A 61 6.16 -9.23 -5.77
CA MET A 61 6.84 -8.08 -6.38
C MET A 61 8.25 -8.43 -6.85
N ASN A 62 9.02 -9.18 -6.05
CA ASN A 62 10.36 -9.58 -6.44
C ASN A 62 10.35 -10.55 -7.64
N ARG A 63 9.36 -11.45 -7.71
CA ARG A 63 9.15 -12.30 -8.88
C ARG A 63 8.85 -11.48 -10.13
N TYR A 64 7.97 -10.47 -10.00
CA TYR A 64 7.69 -9.55 -11.10
C TYR A 64 8.95 -8.84 -11.58
N PHE A 65 9.75 -8.28 -10.67
CA PHE A 65 10.99 -7.59 -11.01
C PHE A 65 11.99 -8.53 -11.69
N MET A 66 12.18 -9.72 -11.15
CA MET A 66 13.11 -10.72 -11.70
C MET A 66 12.71 -11.15 -13.12
N LEU A 67 11.43 -11.47 -13.35
CA LEU A 67 10.96 -11.97 -14.65
C LEU A 67 10.86 -10.88 -15.73
N ASN A 68 11.00 -9.62 -15.36
CA ASN A 68 11.00 -8.49 -16.30
C ASN A 68 12.35 -7.74 -16.30
N ASP A 69 13.42 -8.36 -15.78
CA ASP A 69 14.79 -7.78 -15.71
C ASP A 69 14.84 -6.38 -15.08
N ILE A 70 13.95 -6.14 -14.09
CA ILE A 70 13.87 -4.87 -13.38
C ILE A 70 14.81 -4.92 -12.17
N GLY A 71 15.85 -4.09 -12.16
CA GLY A 71 16.90 -4.02 -11.12
C GLY A 71 16.42 -3.50 -9.75
N LEU A 72 15.17 -3.80 -9.37
CA LEU A 72 14.58 -3.39 -8.10
C LEU A 72 14.32 -4.57 -7.17
N LYS A 73 14.19 -4.25 -5.89
CA LYS A 73 13.88 -5.23 -4.84
C LYS A 73 12.82 -4.72 -3.88
N ALA A 74 11.74 -5.47 -3.74
CA ALA A 74 10.74 -5.21 -2.70
C ALA A 74 11.24 -5.71 -1.34
N LYS A 75 11.05 -4.90 -0.31
CA LYS A 75 11.35 -5.18 1.08
C LYS A 75 10.07 -5.09 1.92
N TRP A 76 9.95 -6.00 2.86
CA TRP A 76 8.88 -5.99 3.85
C TRP A 76 9.48 -5.74 5.23
N LYS A 77 8.93 -4.77 5.95
CA LYS A 77 9.25 -4.49 7.36
C LYS A 77 8.00 -4.60 8.22
N MET A 78 8.10 -5.34 9.30
CA MET A 78 7.07 -5.52 10.31
C MET A 78 7.65 -5.32 11.71
N MET A 79 6.81 -5.28 12.73
CA MET A 79 7.21 -5.18 14.15
C MET A 79 8.10 -3.96 14.47
N GLN A 80 7.96 -2.88 13.71
CA GLN A 80 8.70 -1.64 13.93
C GLN A 80 8.12 -0.86 15.12
N SER A 81 8.98 -0.07 15.81
CA SER A 81 8.50 0.96 16.72
C SER A 81 7.74 2.05 15.95
N ASP A 82 6.92 2.82 16.66
CA ASP A 82 6.11 3.88 16.06
C ASP A 82 6.98 4.93 15.38
N GLU A 83 8.06 5.37 16.06
CA GLU A 83 8.99 6.37 15.53
C GLU A 83 9.79 5.83 14.34
N SER A 84 10.23 4.56 14.41
CA SER A 84 11.01 3.95 13.34
C SER A 84 10.18 3.83 12.06
N MET A 85 8.94 3.37 12.17
CA MET A 85 8.05 3.23 11.02
C MET A 85 7.74 4.57 10.37
N LEU A 86 7.38 5.59 11.16
CA LEU A 86 7.06 6.92 10.64
C LEU A 86 8.28 7.58 9.98
N ARG A 87 9.46 7.43 10.58
CA ARG A 87 10.73 7.91 10.02
C ARG A 87 11.03 7.25 8.66
N ASP A 88 10.86 5.93 8.56
CA ASP A 88 11.09 5.18 7.33
C ASP A 88 10.11 5.62 6.23
N ILE A 89 8.82 5.76 6.56
CA ILE A 89 7.80 6.26 5.63
C ILE A 89 8.17 7.65 5.14
N ARG A 90 8.46 8.58 6.03
CA ARG A 90 8.85 9.96 5.65
C ARG A 90 10.08 9.98 4.75
N HIS A 91 11.10 9.18 5.08
CA HIS A 91 12.32 9.10 4.27
C HIS A 91 12.03 8.60 2.85
N LEU A 92 11.21 7.56 2.70
CA LEU A 92 10.84 7.01 1.41
C LEU A 92 9.99 7.98 0.59
N ILE A 93 8.99 8.61 1.20
CA ILE A 93 8.13 9.60 0.54
C ILE A 93 8.93 10.82 0.07
N ARG A 94 9.88 11.33 0.88
CA ARG A 94 10.77 12.42 0.45
C ARG A 94 11.63 12.06 -0.78
N LYS A 95 11.90 10.77 -0.99
CA LYS A 95 12.59 10.24 -2.16
C LYS A 95 11.64 9.86 -3.29
N ASN A 96 10.39 10.32 -3.25
CA ASN A 96 9.35 9.98 -4.21
C ASN A 96 9.12 8.46 -4.37
N LYS A 97 9.33 7.70 -3.29
CA LYS A 97 9.12 6.25 -3.26
C LYS A 97 7.84 5.95 -2.47
N PRO A 98 6.76 5.51 -3.14
CA PRO A 98 5.53 5.14 -2.45
C PRO A 98 5.74 3.91 -1.57
N VAL A 99 4.98 3.86 -0.49
CA VAL A 99 5.02 2.79 0.49
C VAL A 99 3.67 2.10 0.52
N ILE A 100 3.65 0.78 0.47
CA ILE A 100 2.42 0.02 0.75
C ILE A 100 2.35 -0.21 2.25
N LEU A 101 1.30 0.29 2.88
CA LEU A 101 0.98 0.07 4.28
C LEU A 101 -0.01 -1.08 4.39
N ALA A 102 0.30 -2.06 5.22
CA ALA A 102 -0.63 -3.13 5.58
C ALA A 102 -1.34 -2.79 6.88
N ILE A 103 -2.66 -2.87 6.85
CA ILE A 103 -3.54 -2.82 8.00
C ILE A 103 -3.96 -4.27 8.27
N GLY A 104 -3.27 -4.95 9.16
CA GLY A 104 -3.47 -6.36 9.43
C GLY A 104 -4.88 -6.67 9.96
N PRO A 105 -5.25 -7.97 10.05
CA PRO A 105 -6.52 -8.38 10.62
C PRO A 105 -6.56 -8.09 12.14
N ASN A 106 -7.76 -7.99 12.66
CA ASN A 106 -7.99 -8.02 14.10
C ASN A 106 -7.63 -9.42 14.63
N ARG A 107 -6.63 -9.51 15.52
CA ARG A 107 -6.14 -10.81 16.04
C ARG A 107 -7.13 -11.55 16.93
N TYR A 108 -8.08 -10.84 17.54
CA TYR A 108 -9.09 -11.44 18.42
C TYR A 108 -10.35 -11.84 17.65
N ASN A 109 -10.67 -11.12 16.58
CA ASN A 109 -11.81 -11.41 15.72
C ASN A 109 -11.48 -11.01 14.27
N PRO A 110 -10.83 -11.90 13.50
CA PRO A 110 -10.43 -11.61 12.11
C PRO A 110 -11.62 -11.28 11.17
N PHE A 111 -12.82 -11.69 11.53
CA PHE A 111 -14.05 -11.42 10.78
C PHE A 111 -14.88 -10.28 11.41
N GLY A 112 -14.42 -9.72 12.51
CA GLY A 112 -15.08 -8.60 13.19
C GLY A 112 -14.88 -7.29 12.46
N LYS A 113 -15.69 -6.30 12.83
CA LYS A 113 -15.70 -4.97 12.20
C LYS A 113 -14.78 -3.94 12.89
N LYS A 114 -13.87 -4.35 13.77
CA LYS A 114 -13.00 -3.43 14.48
C LYS A 114 -11.69 -3.28 13.72
N GLY A 115 -11.46 -2.09 13.20
CA GLY A 115 -10.28 -1.68 12.45
C GLY A 115 -9.93 -0.22 12.70
N ILE A 116 -9.35 0.45 11.73
CA ILE A 116 -9.05 1.88 11.77
C ILE A 116 -10.04 2.68 10.93
N SER A 117 -10.07 4.00 11.15
CA SER A 117 -10.85 4.93 10.35
C SER A 117 -10.06 5.42 9.14
N LEU A 118 -10.76 5.68 8.03
CA LEU A 118 -10.25 6.49 6.93
C LEU A 118 -10.97 7.83 6.91
N TYR A 119 -10.19 8.89 6.77
CA TYR A 119 -10.67 10.26 6.76
C TYR A 119 -10.57 10.84 5.35
N VAL A 120 -11.47 11.75 5.02
CA VAL A 120 -11.44 12.57 3.81
C VAL A 120 -11.41 14.04 4.19
N ASP A 121 -10.74 14.83 3.38
CA ASP A 121 -10.78 16.28 3.50
C ASP A 121 -12.09 16.79 2.90
N LYS A 122 -12.85 17.50 3.71
CA LYS A 122 -14.05 18.23 3.30
C LYS A 122 -13.90 19.67 3.79
N ASP A 123 -13.66 20.56 2.85
CA ASP A 123 -13.54 21.99 3.10
C ASP A 123 -12.47 22.36 4.15
N GLY A 124 -11.31 21.67 4.08
CA GLY A 124 -10.19 21.88 5.01
C GLY A 124 -10.32 21.17 6.36
N GLU A 125 -11.36 20.36 6.55
CA GLU A 125 -11.55 19.53 7.72
C GLU A 125 -11.52 18.04 7.40
N LEU A 126 -10.79 17.26 8.21
CA LEU A 126 -10.81 15.81 8.10
C LEU A 126 -12.07 15.24 8.75
N LYS A 127 -12.92 14.62 7.92
CA LYS A 127 -14.13 13.91 8.37
C LYS A 127 -13.97 12.41 8.15
N SER A 128 -14.37 11.61 9.11
CA SER A 128 -14.34 10.16 8.97
C SER A 128 -15.27 9.73 7.83
N SER A 129 -14.70 9.08 6.82
CA SER A 129 -15.42 8.49 5.68
C SER A 129 -15.79 7.04 5.95
N ILE A 130 -14.87 6.28 6.56
CA ILE A 130 -15.07 4.91 6.98
C ILE A 130 -14.62 4.86 8.44
N ARG A 131 -15.53 4.62 9.36
CA ARG A 131 -15.24 4.62 10.80
C ARG A 131 -14.83 3.23 11.27
N GLU A 132 -13.67 3.14 11.94
CA GLU A 132 -13.19 1.99 12.73
C GLU A 132 -13.43 0.60 12.13
N ASN A 133 -13.46 0.52 10.77
CA ASN A 133 -13.84 -0.72 10.09
C ASN A 133 -12.83 -1.16 9.01
N VAL A 134 -11.69 -0.47 8.89
CA VAL A 134 -10.68 -0.84 7.90
C VAL A 134 -9.62 -1.71 8.55
N HIS A 135 -9.59 -2.96 8.16
CA HIS A 135 -8.58 -3.95 8.52
C HIS A 135 -8.40 -4.95 7.38
N SER A 136 -7.42 -5.83 7.48
CA SER A 136 -7.11 -6.82 6.42
C SER A 136 -6.98 -6.15 5.04
N HIS A 137 -6.35 -4.98 4.99
CA HIS A 137 -6.33 -4.12 3.82
C HIS A 137 -4.94 -3.55 3.56
N TYR A 138 -4.61 -3.33 2.28
CA TYR A 138 -3.41 -2.65 1.83
C TYR A 138 -3.76 -1.30 1.24
N VAL A 139 -3.01 -0.27 1.62
CA VAL A 139 -3.13 1.08 1.05
C VAL A 139 -1.78 1.58 0.58
N THR A 140 -1.75 2.42 -0.45
CA THR A 140 -0.53 3.08 -0.88
C THR A 140 -0.39 4.43 -0.16
N VAL A 141 0.65 4.57 0.66
CA VAL A 141 1.01 5.86 1.26
C VAL A 141 1.74 6.69 0.23
N THR A 142 1.23 7.88 -0.03
CA THR A 142 1.77 8.84 -1.00
C THR A 142 2.24 10.14 -0.35
N GLY A 143 1.99 10.31 0.94
CA GLY A 143 2.40 11.51 1.68
C GLY A 143 2.30 11.34 3.19
N VAL A 144 2.89 12.28 3.90
CA VAL A 144 2.74 12.47 5.35
C VAL A 144 2.47 13.94 5.61
N CYS A 145 1.48 14.26 6.42
CA CYS A 145 1.17 15.62 6.80
C CYS A 145 0.81 15.73 8.29
N THR A 146 0.97 16.94 8.83
CA THR A 146 0.57 17.26 10.20
C THR A 146 -0.63 18.19 10.16
N ILE A 147 -1.73 17.82 10.79
CA ILE A 147 -2.96 18.61 10.88
C ILE A 147 -3.33 18.75 12.34
N LYS A 148 -3.43 19.98 12.83
CA LYS A 148 -3.73 20.30 14.23
C LYS A 148 -2.85 19.53 15.23
N GLY A 149 -1.52 19.43 14.93
CA GLY A 149 -0.54 18.75 15.77
C GLY A 149 -0.59 17.21 15.72
N ARG A 150 -1.40 16.62 14.84
CA ARG A 150 -1.47 15.16 14.63
C ARG A 150 -0.88 14.76 13.29
N GLU A 151 -0.18 13.64 13.29
CA GLU A 151 0.42 13.06 12.09
C GLU A 151 -0.60 12.21 11.34
N TYR A 152 -0.73 12.49 10.04
CA TYR A 152 -1.57 11.72 9.12
C TYR A 152 -0.75 11.17 7.98
N LEU A 153 -1.05 9.93 7.61
CA LEU A 153 -0.59 9.34 6.36
C LEU A 153 -1.61 9.67 5.27
N VAL A 154 -1.15 10.29 4.19
CA VAL A 154 -1.94 10.48 2.98
C VAL A 154 -1.89 9.20 2.18
N VAL A 155 -3.02 8.59 1.91
CA VAL A 155 -3.08 7.28 1.26
C VAL A 155 -4.01 7.27 0.05
N SER A 156 -3.68 6.41 -0.90
CA SER A 156 -4.55 6.06 -2.03
C SER A 156 -5.15 4.68 -1.79
N SER A 157 -6.47 4.59 -1.84
CA SER A 157 -7.23 3.35 -1.72
C SER A 157 -8.55 3.46 -2.47
N TRP A 158 -9.01 2.37 -3.09
CA TRP A 158 -10.25 2.31 -3.89
C TRP A 158 -10.43 3.48 -4.86
N GLY A 159 -9.34 3.91 -5.51
CA GLY A 159 -9.34 5.01 -6.47
C GLY A 159 -9.54 6.40 -5.88
N LYS A 160 -9.42 6.57 -4.55
CA LYS A 160 -9.61 7.84 -3.84
C LYS A 160 -8.46 8.13 -2.89
N LYS A 161 -8.30 9.41 -2.57
CA LYS A 161 -7.38 9.91 -1.55
C LYS A 161 -8.07 9.86 -0.18
N TYR A 162 -7.36 9.29 0.80
CA TYR A 162 -7.77 9.27 2.21
C TYR A 162 -6.61 9.70 3.11
N TYR A 163 -6.95 9.90 4.37
CA TYR A 163 -6.00 10.16 5.44
C TYR A 163 -6.18 9.11 6.54
N ILE A 164 -5.08 8.64 7.09
CA ILE A 164 -5.04 7.74 8.24
C ILE A 164 -4.38 8.49 9.39
N ASP A 165 -5.04 8.64 10.52
CA ASP A 165 -4.41 9.10 11.76
C ASP A 165 -3.35 8.07 12.17
N TYR A 166 -2.08 8.48 12.16
CA TYR A 166 -0.97 7.57 12.41
C TYR A 166 -1.02 7.00 13.83
N LYS A 167 -1.44 7.79 14.81
CA LYS A 167 -1.59 7.34 16.20
C LYS A 167 -2.72 6.30 16.33
N GLU A 168 -3.85 6.51 15.64
CA GLU A 168 -4.95 5.53 15.58
C GLU A 168 -4.47 4.20 14.98
N TYR A 169 -3.76 4.25 13.84
CA TYR A 169 -3.18 3.06 13.21
C TYR A 169 -2.23 2.32 14.17
N ARG A 170 -1.32 3.02 14.84
CA ARG A 170 -0.37 2.38 15.77
C ARG A 170 -1.05 1.80 17.00
N ASN A 171 -2.03 2.50 17.55
CA ASN A 171 -2.85 1.98 18.65
C ASN A 171 -3.60 0.70 18.23
N TYR A 172 -4.15 0.68 17.02
CA TYR A 172 -4.78 -0.51 16.47
C TYR A 172 -3.78 -1.67 16.37
N VAL A 173 -2.63 -1.47 15.73
CA VAL A 173 -1.60 -2.51 15.57
C VAL A 173 -1.08 -3.03 16.91
N ASN A 174 -0.91 -2.16 17.89
CA ASN A 174 -0.36 -2.53 19.20
C ASN A 174 -1.34 -3.29 20.07
N ASN A 175 -2.63 -2.98 20.00
CA ASN A 175 -3.64 -3.47 20.95
C ASN A 175 -4.64 -4.47 20.34
N VAL A 176 -4.91 -4.37 19.04
CA VAL A 176 -6.01 -5.11 18.38
C VAL A 176 -5.55 -5.87 17.14
N GLY A 177 -4.79 -5.22 16.29
CA GLY A 177 -4.29 -5.76 15.04
C GLY A 177 -3.17 -6.78 15.22
N ASP A 178 -2.93 -7.55 14.18
CA ASP A 178 -1.81 -8.48 14.15
C ASP A 178 -0.53 -7.76 13.73
N LYS A 179 0.48 -7.78 14.60
CA LYS A 179 1.77 -7.11 14.39
C LYS A 179 2.61 -7.74 13.27
N PHE A 180 2.45 -9.04 13.01
CA PHE A 180 3.21 -9.75 11.98
C PHE A 180 2.67 -9.45 10.58
N THR A 181 1.38 -9.17 10.46
CA THR A 181 0.73 -8.85 9.20
C THR A 181 0.57 -7.35 8.98
N SER A 182 0.83 -6.53 10.01
CA SER A 182 0.84 -5.06 9.92
C SER A 182 2.27 -4.56 9.72
N GLY A 183 2.50 -3.79 8.67
CA GLY A 183 3.83 -3.32 8.35
C GLY A 183 3.88 -2.52 7.06
N ILE A 184 5.07 -2.31 6.54
CA ILE A 184 5.28 -1.59 5.29
C ILE A 184 6.03 -2.42 4.26
N LEU A 185 5.60 -2.33 3.01
CA LEU A 185 6.37 -2.77 1.86
C LEU A 185 6.86 -1.55 1.09
N TYR A 186 8.14 -1.56 0.73
CA TYR A 186 8.77 -0.49 -0.04
C TYR A 186 9.76 -1.08 -1.06
N ILE A 187 10.14 -0.26 -2.03
CA ILE A 187 11.05 -0.65 -3.09
C ILE A 187 12.44 -0.09 -2.83
N GLN A 188 13.45 -0.95 -2.94
CA GLN A 188 14.87 -0.63 -2.87
C GLN A 188 15.51 -0.86 -4.24
N GLY A 189 16.48 -0.04 -4.60
CA GLY A 189 17.21 -0.06 -5.86
C GLY A 189 17.31 1.34 -6.43
N LEU A 190 18.10 1.47 -7.50
CA LEU A 190 18.26 2.72 -8.22
C LEU A 190 16.99 2.98 -9.04
N LEU A 191 16.34 4.08 -8.76
CA LEU A 191 15.45 4.77 -9.68
C LEU A 191 16.23 5.92 -10.28
#